data_e1cb509e4e7da1a62bd5535f464f9c4b
#
_entry.id   e1cb509e4e7da1a62bd5535f464f9c4b
#
_cell.length_a   1.000
_cell.length_b   1.000
_cell.length_c   1.000
_cell.angle_alpha   90.00
_cell.angle_beta   90.00
_cell.angle_gamma   90.00
#
_symmetry.space_group_name_H-M   'P 1'
#
loop_
_entity.id
_entity.type
_entity.pdbx_description
1 polymer ?
#
loop_
_entity_poly.entity_id
_entity_poly.type
_entity_poly.pdbx_seq_one_letter_code
_entity_poly.pdbx_strand_id
1 'polypeptide(L)'
;MILCKTVEELRDELAIAKNAGKTIGLVPTMGALHEGHASLIKAANQENDVVVVSVFVNPTQFGPNEDLDSYPRTLDADCQLAEAQGADIVFAPSPKEMYPSDDMTWVEVTGGITKVLCGRSRPIHFRGVTTVVSKLFNLVQPDRAYFGQKDAQQVQVLKRMVKDLFFNLQLRIMPIVREADGLAKSSRNTYLSAEERQAGLILSKSLQHAKELFAAGERDPQKLTAATTAMIKTEPMTDIDYVEIYQMPDLNECQTPMQGANLLALAVKFGATRLIDNIVLEVK
;
A
#
# COMPACT_ATOMS: atom_id res chain seq x y z
N MET A 1 18.69 15.86 -6.25
CA MET A 1 18.04 15.12 -5.14
C MET A 1 19.04 14.89 -4.00
N ILE A 2 18.61 15.01 -2.74
CA ILE A 2 19.44 14.81 -1.55
C ILE A 2 19.10 13.46 -0.92
N LEU A 3 20.12 12.68 -0.54
CA LEU A 3 19.96 11.42 0.19
C LEU A 3 20.24 11.64 1.67
N CYS A 4 19.22 11.55 2.52
CA CYS A 4 19.32 11.61 3.97
C CYS A 4 19.28 10.19 4.57
N LYS A 5 20.24 9.86 5.43
CA LYS A 5 20.32 8.57 6.13
C LYS A 5 19.99 8.67 7.62
N THR A 6 20.02 9.87 8.17
CA THR A 6 19.71 10.14 9.57
C THR A 6 18.50 11.07 9.70
N VAL A 7 17.87 11.03 10.87
CA VAL A 7 16.76 11.93 11.22
C VAL A 7 17.23 13.39 11.26
N GLU A 8 18.47 13.62 11.71
CA GLU A 8 19.08 14.95 11.78
C GLU A 8 19.22 15.56 10.39
N GLU A 9 19.86 14.84 9.43
CA GLU A 9 19.98 15.28 8.04
C GLU A 9 18.63 15.61 7.40
N LEU A 10 17.62 14.74 7.61
CA LEU A 10 16.27 14.99 7.08
C LEU A 10 15.64 16.25 7.68
N ARG A 11 15.79 16.49 9.00
CA ARG A 11 15.26 17.67 9.67
C ARG A 11 15.88 18.96 9.16
N ASP A 12 17.19 18.95 8.92
CA ASP A 12 17.91 20.13 8.41
C ASP A 12 17.41 20.52 7.03
N GLU A 13 17.24 19.57 6.11
CA GLU A 13 16.71 19.82 4.79
C GLU A 13 15.24 20.29 4.83
N LEU A 14 14.42 19.68 5.68
CA LEU A 14 13.02 20.07 5.84
C LEU A 14 12.88 21.46 6.48
N ALA A 15 13.79 21.86 7.36
CA ALA A 15 13.79 23.20 7.96
C ALA A 15 13.98 24.29 6.88
N ILE A 16 14.83 24.04 5.88
CA ILE A 16 15.03 24.94 4.75
C ILE A 16 13.73 25.10 3.96
N ALA A 17 13.06 23.99 3.64
CA ALA A 17 11.80 24.01 2.90
C ALA A 17 10.69 24.74 3.67
N LYS A 18 10.52 24.43 4.96
CA LYS A 18 9.50 25.05 5.82
C LYS A 18 9.73 26.55 6.01
N ASN A 19 10.98 26.98 6.24
CA ASN A 19 11.32 28.39 6.38
C ASN A 19 11.04 29.20 5.09
N ALA A 20 11.10 28.52 3.94
CA ALA A 20 10.73 29.10 2.65
C ALA A 20 9.20 29.05 2.36
N GLY A 21 8.39 28.54 3.28
CA GLY A 21 6.93 28.42 3.11
C GLY A 21 6.51 27.40 2.05
N LYS A 22 7.37 26.44 1.72
CA LYS A 22 7.11 25.42 0.70
C LYS A 22 6.18 24.32 1.20
N THR A 23 5.31 23.84 0.33
CA THR A 23 4.48 22.66 0.56
C THR A 23 5.30 21.39 0.39
N ILE A 24 5.03 20.38 1.24
CA ILE A 24 5.79 19.13 1.30
C ILE A 24 4.87 17.93 0.99
N GLY A 25 5.25 17.15 -0.03
CA GLY A 25 4.66 15.85 -0.33
C GLY A 25 5.52 14.72 0.21
N LEU A 26 4.89 13.71 0.81
CA LEU A 26 5.58 12.50 1.30
C LEU A 26 5.10 11.25 0.56
N VAL A 27 6.03 10.44 0.09
CA VAL A 27 5.77 9.12 -0.52
C VAL A 27 6.44 8.04 0.33
N PRO A 28 5.72 7.40 1.26
CA PRO A 28 6.26 6.30 2.06
C PRO A 28 6.42 5.03 1.23
N THR A 29 7.63 4.46 1.20
CA THR A 29 7.92 3.19 0.52
C THR A 29 8.84 2.29 1.34
N MET A 30 8.92 1.03 0.95
CA MET A 30 9.91 0.09 1.48
C MET A 30 11.13 -0.08 0.55
N GLY A 31 11.27 0.72 -0.49
CA GLY A 31 12.27 0.52 -1.54
C GLY A 31 11.83 -0.48 -2.60
N ALA A 32 12.77 -0.96 -3.42
CA ALA A 32 12.52 -1.73 -4.63
C ALA A 32 11.48 -1.04 -5.52
N LEU A 33 11.74 0.24 -5.82
CA LEU A 33 10.80 1.12 -6.50
C LEU A 33 10.50 0.62 -7.92
N HIS A 34 9.25 0.76 -8.31
CA HIS A 34 8.75 0.38 -9.63
C HIS A 34 7.77 1.45 -10.14
N GLU A 35 7.17 1.26 -11.32
CA GLU A 35 6.29 2.25 -11.97
C GLU A 35 5.08 2.63 -11.10
N GLY A 36 4.62 1.74 -10.21
CA GLY A 36 3.61 2.07 -9.19
C GLY A 36 4.09 3.17 -8.26
N HIS A 37 5.30 3.06 -7.71
CA HIS A 37 5.91 4.10 -6.87
C HIS A 37 6.23 5.36 -7.69
N ALA A 38 6.72 5.21 -8.92
CA ALA A 38 6.97 6.32 -9.84
C ALA A 38 5.72 7.18 -10.05
N SER A 39 4.54 6.57 -10.17
CA SER A 39 3.28 7.30 -10.30
C SER A 39 2.92 8.13 -9.05
N LEU A 40 3.24 7.63 -7.85
CA LEU A 40 3.04 8.35 -6.58
C LEU A 40 3.98 9.57 -6.51
N ILE A 41 5.26 9.38 -6.83
CA ILE A 41 6.29 10.44 -6.79
C ILE A 41 5.94 11.53 -7.80
N LYS A 42 5.56 11.14 -9.02
CA LYS A 42 5.13 12.09 -10.07
C LYS A 42 3.91 12.90 -9.62
N ALA A 43 2.91 12.27 -9.00
CA ALA A 43 1.75 12.99 -8.47
C ALA A 43 2.15 13.94 -7.33
N ALA A 44 3.05 13.51 -6.44
CA ALA A 44 3.57 14.34 -5.37
C ALA A 44 4.31 15.57 -5.91
N ASN A 45 5.13 15.41 -6.94
CA ASN A 45 5.87 16.49 -7.60
C ASN A 45 4.96 17.51 -8.32
N GLN A 46 3.80 17.05 -8.79
CA GLN A 46 2.82 17.94 -9.43
C GLN A 46 2.03 18.80 -8.43
N GLU A 47 1.93 18.38 -7.18
CA GLU A 47 1.05 18.97 -6.17
C GLU A 47 1.79 19.66 -5.03
N ASN A 48 3.13 19.54 -4.95
CA ASN A 48 3.94 20.12 -3.86
C ASN A 48 5.24 20.72 -4.38
N ASP A 49 5.81 21.62 -3.59
CA ASP A 49 7.08 22.29 -3.89
C ASP A 49 8.31 21.45 -3.54
N VAL A 50 8.16 20.51 -2.59
CA VAL A 50 9.22 19.58 -2.16
C VAL A 50 8.63 18.20 -2.00
N VAL A 51 9.29 17.19 -2.57
CA VAL A 51 8.89 15.78 -2.49
C VAL A 51 9.92 14.98 -1.71
N VAL A 52 9.45 14.36 -0.63
CA VAL A 52 10.22 13.41 0.19
C VAL A 52 9.76 12.00 -0.11
N VAL A 53 10.69 11.12 -0.48
CA VAL A 53 10.44 9.68 -0.65
C VAL A 53 11.16 8.93 0.47
N SER A 54 10.43 8.17 1.28
CA SER A 54 11.12 7.27 2.22
C SER A 54 11.39 5.92 1.56
N VAL A 55 12.60 5.40 1.77
CA VAL A 55 13.06 4.07 1.33
C VAL A 55 13.49 3.30 2.58
N PHE A 56 12.53 2.58 3.20
CA PHE A 56 12.79 1.91 4.47
C PHE A 56 12.02 0.58 4.57
N VAL A 57 12.76 -0.53 4.55
CA VAL A 57 12.20 -1.87 4.82
C VAL A 57 11.92 -1.96 6.32
N ASN A 58 10.66 -1.72 6.70
CA ASN A 58 10.25 -1.66 8.11
C ASN A 58 10.13 -3.05 8.72
N PRO A 59 11.03 -3.46 9.64
CA PRO A 59 11.01 -4.81 10.19
C PRO A 59 9.76 -5.10 11.04
N THR A 60 9.15 -4.08 11.64
CA THR A 60 8.05 -4.24 12.59
C THR A 60 6.72 -4.64 11.96
N GLN A 61 6.59 -4.55 10.63
CA GLN A 61 5.39 -4.95 9.91
C GLN A 61 5.46 -6.35 9.29
N PHE A 62 6.58 -7.07 9.49
CA PHE A 62 6.77 -8.44 9.02
C PHE A 62 6.60 -9.44 10.16
N GLY A 63 5.85 -10.50 9.89
CA GLY A 63 5.74 -11.65 10.78
C GLY A 63 6.97 -12.57 10.68
N PRO A 64 7.13 -13.52 11.61
CA PRO A 64 8.30 -14.40 11.67
C PRO A 64 8.56 -15.23 10.41
N ASN A 65 7.52 -15.49 9.60
CA ASN A 65 7.58 -16.34 8.41
C ASN A 65 7.33 -15.52 7.13
N GLU A 66 7.55 -14.19 7.18
CA GLU A 66 7.39 -13.33 6.02
C GLU A 66 8.74 -12.98 5.39
N ASP A 67 8.70 -12.34 4.23
CA ASP A 67 9.83 -12.10 3.32
C ASP A 67 10.76 -10.95 3.74
N LEU A 68 10.92 -10.65 5.03
CA LEU A 68 11.78 -9.55 5.51
C LEU A 68 13.23 -9.68 5.04
N ASP A 69 13.81 -10.87 5.16
CA ASP A 69 15.22 -11.10 4.84
C ASP A 69 15.47 -11.08 3.32
N SER A 70 14.52 -11.61 2.56
CA SER A 70 14.57 -11.68 1.09
C SER A 70 13.99 -10.44 0.41
N TYR A 71 13.41 -9.48 1.16
CA TYR A 71 12.84 -8.27 0.56
C TYR A 71 13.91 -7.47 -0.19
N PRO A 72 13.67 -7.09 -1.47
CA PRO A 72 14.70 -6.45 -2.30
C PRO A 72 15.19 -5.13 -1.69
N ARG A 73 16.51 -4.92 -1.74
CA ARG A 73 17.16 -3.69 -1.27
C ARG A 73 18.03 -3.14 -2.40
N THR A 74 17.53 -2.11 -3.07
CA THR A 74 18.07 -1.58 -4.32
C THR A 74 18.25 -0.06 -4.25
N LEU A 75 18.85 0.46 -3.15
CA LEU A 75 18.86 1.89 -2.83
C LEU A 75 19.35 2.77 -3.97
N ASP A 76 20.42 2.38 -4.68
CA ASP A 76 20.95 3.18 -5.78
C ASP A 76 19.95 3.30 -6.95
N ALA A 77 19.31 2.19 -7.33
CA ALA A 77 18.27 2.19 -8.36
C ALA A 77 17.03 2.95 -7.88
N ASP A 78 16.68 2.82 -6.60
CA ASP A 78 15.57 3.54 -5.99
C ASP A 78 15.79 5.06 -6.02
N CYS A 79 17.01 5.52 -5.69
CA CYS A 79 17.40 6.91 -5.79
C CYS A 79 17.30 7.43 -7.23
N GLN A 80 17.82 6.68 -8.21
CA GLN A 80 17.77 7.07 -9.62
C GLN A 80 16.30 7.20 -10.10
N LEU A 81 15.43 6.24 -9.76
CA LEU A 81 14.03 6.30 -10.13
C LEU A 81 13.32 7.47 -9.42
N ALA A 82 13.55 7.67 -8.13
CA ALA A 82 12.96 8.77 -7.37
C ALA A 82 13.34 10.13 -7.95
N GLU A 83 14.63 10.36 -8.23
CA GLU A 83 15.13 11.58 -8.85
C GLU A 83 14.52 11.83 -10.23
N ALA A 84 14.45 10.79 -11.07
CA ALA A 84 13.86 10.88 -12.40
C ALA A 84 12.35 11.24 -12.38
N GLN A 85 11.66 10.98 -11.27
CA GLN A 85 10.25 11.34 -11.07
C GLN A 85 10.04 12.66 -10.31
N GLY A 86 11.12 13.36 -9.95
CA GLY A 86 11.08 14.68 -9.32
C GLY A 86 11.07 14.65 -7.80
N ALA A 87 11.62 13.63 -7.17
CA ALA A 87 11.89 13.65 -5.73
C ALA A 87 13.05 14.62 -5.42
N ASP A 88 12.88 15.45 -4.39
CA ASP A 88 13.90 16.36 -3.88
C ASP A 88 14.77 15.70 -2.81
N ILE A 89 14.15 14.89 -1.96
CA ILE A 89 14.80 14.20 -0.83
C ILE A 89 14.41 12.72 -0.85
N VAL A 90 15.42 11.85 -0.71
CA VAL A 90 15.23 10.44 -0.36
C VAL A 90 15.68 10.25 1.08
N PHE A 91 14.79 9.75 1.93
CA PHE A 91 15.08 9.37 3.30
C PHE A 91 15.24 7.85 3.41
N ALA A 92 16.46 7.38 3.60
CA ALA A 92 16.80 5.96 3.66
C ALA A 92 17.49 5.60 4.98
N PRO A 93 16.76 5.64 6.12
CA PRO A 93 17.33 5.38 7.43
C PRO A 93 17.64 3.90 7.66
N SER A 94 18.56 3.64 8.59
CA SER A 94 18.77 2.29 9.12
C SER A 94 17.65 1.88 10.09
N PRO A 95 17.44 0.57 10.33
CA PRO A 95 16.52 0.11 11.38
C PRO A 95 16.85 0.71 12.76
N LYS A 96 18.13 0.86 13.08
CA LYS A 96 18.57 1.45 14.35
C LYS A 96 18.24 2.95 14.46
N GLU A 97 18.25 3.66 13.35
CA GLU A 97 17.84 5.08 13.28
C GLU A 97 16.34 5.23 13.56
N MET A 98 15.52 4.36 12.96
CA MET A 98 14.07 4.40 13.15
C MET A 98 13.62 3.79 14.48
N TYR A 99 14.35 2.83 15.00
CA TYR A 99 14.06 2.09 16.25
C TYR A 99 15.33 1.96 17.08
N PRO A 100 15.72 3.03 17.82
CA PRO A 100 17.00 3.09 18.53
C PRO A 100 17.04 2.22 19.80
N SER A 101 15.91 1.74 20.28
CA SER A 101 15.76 0.93 21.49
C SER A 101 14.77 -0.20 21.25
N ASP A 102 14.92 -1.30 22.01
CA ASP A 102 13.94 -2.41 22.02
C ASP A 102 12.62 -1.98 22.68
N ASP A 103 12.69 -1.04 23.64
CA ASP A 103 11.52 -0.38 24.22
C ASP A 103 11.04 0.71 23.28
N MET A 104 9.81 0.59 22.78
CA MET A 104 9.29 1.52 21.78
C MET A 104 7.81 1.85 21.98
N THR A 105 7.44 3.04 21.52
CA THR A 105 6.03 3.44 21.40
C THR A 105 5.42 2.81 20.15
N TRP A 106 4.25 2.20 20.32
CA TRP A 106 3.44 1.70 19.24
C TRP A 106 2.26 2.63 18.96
N VAL A 107 1.91 2.75 17.67
CA VAL A 107 0.64 3.33 17.23
C VAL A 107 -0.18 2.20 16.63
N GLU A 108 -1.36 1.95 17.15
CA GLU A 108 -2.21 0.84 16.75
C GLU A 108 -3.64 1.31 16.48
N VAL A 109 -4.16 0.98 15.32
CA VAL A 109 -5.60 1.10 15.01
C VAL A 109 -6.28 -0.21 15.42
N THR A 110 -7.16 -0.14 16.39
CA THR A 110 -7.92 -1.28 16.89
C THR A 110 -9.29 -1.39 16.19
N GLY A 111 -9.92 -2.57 16.28
CA GLY A 111 -11.27 -2.79 15.76
C GLY A 111 -11.34 -3.72 14.55
N GLY A 112 -12.49 -3.77 13.89
CA GLY A 112 -12.77 -4.69 12.78
C GLY A 112 -11.86 -4.50 11.58
N ILE A 113 -11.55 -3.24 11.25
CA ILE A 113 -10.76 -2.86 10.08
C ILE A 113 -9.37 -3.52 10.01
N THR A 114 -8.75 -3.86 11.15
CA THR A 114 -7.46 -4.54 11.24
C THR A 114 -7.55 -6.03 11.49
N LYS A 115 -8.78 -6.60 11.52
CA LYS A 115 -9.03 -8.04 11.81
C LYS A 115 -9.55 -8.82 10.61
N VAL A 116 -9.84 -8.16 9.51
CA VAL A 116 -10.29 -8.75 8.25
C VAL A 116 -9.17 -8.77 7.22
N LEU A 117 -9.35 -9.44 6.10
CA LEU A 117 -8.41 -9.46 4.96
C LEU A 117 -6.95 -9.73 5.40
N CYS A 118 -6.00 -8.87 5.00
CA CYS A 118 -4.59 -8.96 5.41
C CYS A 118 -4.41 -8.94 6.94
N GLY A 119 -5.24 -8.23 7.69
CA GLY A 119 -5.12 -8.16 9.14
C GLY A 119 -5.42 -9.48 9.84
N ARG A 120 -6.25 -10.35 9.24
CA ARG A 120 -6.52 -11.69 9.73
C ARG A 120 -5.31 -12.62 9.56
N SER A 121 -4.69 -12.60 8.38
CA SER A 121 -3.52 -13.44 8.08
C SER A 121 -2.21 -12.88 8.61
N ARG A 122 -2.15 -11.57 8.93
CA ARG A 122 -0.94 -10.84 9.35
C ARG A 122 -1.23 -9.98 10.60
N PRO A 123 -1.41 -10.56 11.80
CA PRO A 123 -1.96 -9.85 12.96
C PRO A 123 -1.15 -8.64 13.45
N ILE A 124 0.18 -8.64 13.25
CA ILE A 124 1.07 -7.55 13.67
C ILE A 124 1.30 -6.49 12.59
N HIS A 125 0.90 -6.78 11.35
CA HIS A 125 1.24 -5.99 10.17
C HIS A 125 0.81 -4.52 10.31
N PHE A 126 -0.46 -4.28 10.59
CA PHE A 126 -0.99 -2.91 10.62
C PHE A 126 -0.45 -2.10 11.79
N ARG A 127 -0.16 -2.69 12.94
CA ARG A 127 0.52 -2.00 14.03
C ARG A 127 1.92 -1.55 13.59
N GLY A 128 2.65 -2.38 12.87
CA GLY A 128 3.94 -1.99 12.29
C GLY A 128 3.81 -0.85 11.28
N VAL A 129 2.82 -0.93 10.37
CA VAL A 129 2.54 0.11 9.36
C VAL A 129 2.15 1.43 10.02
N THR A 130 1.18 1.44 10.92
CA THR A 130 0.72 2.67 11.58
C THR A 130 1.81 3.32 12.42
N THR A 131 2.68 2.51 13.05
CA THR A 131 3.81 3.02 13.82
C THR A 131 4.84 3.70 12.91
N VAL A 132 5.31 3.05 11.83
CA VAL A 132 6.31 3.65 10.94
C VAL A 132 5.77 4.87 10.22
N VAL A 133 4.52 4.81 9.73
CA VAL A 133 3.91 5.93 9.03
C VAL A 133 3.68 7.12 9.97
N SER A 134 3.28 6.88 11.23
CA SER A 134 3.20 7.95 12.25
C SER A 134 4.54 8.62 12.51
N LYS A 135 5.63 7.82 12.59
CA LYS A 135 6.99 8.38 12.71
C LYS A 135 7.34 9.26 11.50
N LEU A 136 7.08 8.77 10.28
CA LEU A 136 7.32 9.54 9.07
C LEU A 136 6.49 10.83 9.01
N PHE A 137 5.21 10.77 9.39
CA PHE A 137 4.35 11.97 9.46
C PHE A 137 4.88 13.00 10.47
N ASN A 138 5.33 12.57 11.64
CA ASN A 138 5.91 13.46 12.64
C ASN A 138 7.28 14.04 12.22
N LEU A 139 8.10 13.26 11.51
CA LEU A 139 9.40 13.73 11.04
C LEU A 139 9.25 14.72 9.88
N VAL A 140 8.48 14.36 8.87
CA VAL A 140 8.35 15.14 7.64
C VAL A 140 7.35 16.29 7.81
N GLN A 141 6.25 16.07 8.54
CA GLN A 141 5.11 16.97 8.65
C GLN A 141 4.60 17.44 7.28
N PRO A 142 4.22 16.48 6.42
CA PRO A 142 3.85 16.78 5.05
C PRO A 142 2.46 17.44 4.97
N ASP A 143 2.23 18.27 3.92
CA ASP A 143 0.89 18.73 3.56
C ASP A 143 0.08 17.60 2.93
N ARG A 144 0.74 16.73 2.16
CA ARG A 144 0.13 15.59 1.47
C ARG A 144 0.99 14.34 1.58
N ALA A 145 0.36 13.19 1.81
CA ALA A 145 1.03 11.89 1.78
C ALA A 145 0.35 10.96 0.77
N TYR A 146 1.16 10.29 -0.06
CA TYR A 146 0.71 9.55 -1.25
C TYR A 146 0.80 8.05 -1.03
N PHE A 147 -0.30 7.33 -1.30
CA PHE A 147 -0.40 5.88 -1.16
C PHE A 147 -1.12 5.27 -2.36
N GLY A 148 -0.76 4.05 -2.70
CA GLY A 148 -1.41 3.31 -3.79
C GLY A 148 -2.70 2.60 -3.35
N GLN A 149 -3.75 2.65 -4.16
CA GLN A 149 -4.99 1.89 -3.96
C GLN A 149 -4.75 0.37 -3.91
N LYS A 150 -3.64 -0.12 -4.45
CA LYS A 150 -3.28 -1.54 -4.39
C LYS A 150 -3.31 -2.09 -2.96
N ASP A 151 -2.85 -1.32 -1.99
CA ASP A 151 -2.85 -1.66 -0.57
C ASP A 151 -4.09 -1.07 0.12
N ALA A 152 -5.28 -1.37 -0.43
CA ALA A 152 -6.55 -0.72 -0.10
C ALA A 152 -6.90 -0.78 1.41
N GLN A 153 -6.69 -1.92 2.08
CA GLN A 153 -6.92 -2.02 3.52
C GLN A 153 -5.95 -1.12 4.30
N GLN A 154 -4.67 -1.08 3.93
CA GLN A 154 -3.71 -0.15 4.52
C GLN A 154 -4.16 1.30 4.39
N VAL A 155 -4.69 1.68 3.22
CA VAL A 155 -5.24 3.02 2.99
C VAL A 155 -6.36 3.34 3.98
N GLN A 156 -7.31 2.41 4.21
CA GLN A 156 -8.40 2.66 5.16
C GLN A 156 -7.89 2.75 6.61
N VAL A 157 -6.95 1.87 7.01
CA VAL A 157 -6.31 1.93 8.33
C VAL A 157 -5.58 3.26 8.53
N LEU A 158 -4.84 3.74 7.52
CA LEU A 158 -4.16 5.04 7.60
C LEU A 158 -5.12 6.23 7.62
N LYS A 159 -6.23 6.18 6.87
CA LYS A 159 -7.30 7.20 6.96
C LYS A 159 -7.86 7.27 8.37
N ARG A 160 -8.09 6.12 9.01
CA ARG A 160 -8.56 6.05 10.39
C ARG A 160 -7.55 6.65 11.36
N MET A 161 -6.28 6.28 11.24
CA MET A 161 -5.18 6.82 12.04
C MET A 161 -5.05 8.35 11.90
N VAL A 162 -5.08 8.86 10.67
CA VAL A 162 -5.00 10.31 10.40
C VAL A 162 -6.15 11.06 11.07
N LYS A 163 -7.37 10.51 10.96
CA LYS A 163 -8.56 11.10 11.59
C LYS A 163 -8.47 11.07 13.11
N ASP A 164 -8.15 9.93 13.70
CA ASP A 164 -8.18 9.73 15.15
C ASP A 164 -7.05 10.48 15.88
N LEU A 165 -5.88 10.61 15.23
CA LEU A 165 -4.72 11.31 15.79
C LEU A 165 -4.61 12.77 15.33
N PHE A 166 -5.60 13.27 14.62
CA PHE A 166 -5.66 14.68 14.14
C PHE A 166 -4.42 15.11 13.35
N PHE A 167 -3.84 14.21 12.56
CA PHE A 167 -2.74 14.61 11.67
C PHE A 167 -3.21 15.65 10.66
N ASN A 168 -2.52 16.79 10.62
CA ASN A 168 -2.85 17.90 9.72
C ASN A 168 -2.22 17.68 8.34
N LEU A 169 -2.73 16.70 7.60
CA LEU A 169 -2.28 16.39 6.25
C LEU A 169 -3.42 15.79 5.41
N GLN A 170 -3.27 15.79 4.10
CA GLN A 170 -4.18 15.13 3.17
C GLN A 170 -3.60 13.80 2.67
N LEU A 171 -4.36 12.71 2.80
CA LEU A 171 -4.01 11.45 2.15
C LEU A 171 -4.46 11.47 0.67
N ARG A 172 -3.52 11.30 -0.24
CA ARG A 172 -3.73 11.19 -1.69
C ARG A 172 -3.62 9.74 -2.10
N ILE A 173 -4.73 9.18 -2.61
CA ILE A 173 -4.80 7.78 -2.96
C ILE A 173 -4.77 7.66 -4.47
N MET A 174 -3.70 7.07 -4.98
CA MET A 174 -3.47 6.95 -6.42
C MET A 174 -3.95 5.60 -6.94
N PRO A 175 -4.46 5.56 -8.19
CA PRO A 175 -4.93 4.33 -8.81
C PRO A 175 -3.88 3.22 -8.86
N ILE A 176 -4.33 1.97 -8.97
CA ILE A 176 -3.44 0.82 -9.18
C ILE A 176 -2.77 0.93 -10.54
N VAL A 177 -1.44 0.93 -10.56
CA VAL A 177 -0.66 0.81 -11.79
C VAL A 177 -0.53 -0.67 -12.13
N ARG A 178 -0.81 -1.01 -13.40
CA ARG A 178 -0.75 -2.38 -13.90
C ARG A 178 0.29 -2.51 -15.00
N GLU A 179 0.81 -3.70 -15.17
CA GLU A 179 1.59 -4.08 -16.36
C GLU A 179 0.67 -4.14 -17.59
N ALA A 180 1.26 -4.15 -18.79
CA ALA A 180 0.48 -4.12 -20.04
C ALA A 180 -0.53 -5.28 -20.17
N ASP A 181 -0.26 -6.41 -19.52
CA ASP A 181 -1.13 -7.59 -19.49
C ASP A 181 -2.14 -7.60 -18.32
N GLY A 182 -2.15 -6.56 -17.49
CA GLY A 182 -3.11 -6.35 -16.41
C GLY A 182 -2.63 -6.71 -15.02
N LEU A 183 -1.46 -7.35 -14.84
CA LEU A 183 -0.93 -7.68 -13.51
C LEU A 183 -0.67 -6.39 -12.71
N ALA A 184 -1.14 -6.31 -11.47
CA ALA A 184 -0.85 -5.18 -10.59
C ALA A 184 0.66 -5.10 -10.30
N LYS A 185 1.27 -3.91 -10.46
CA LYS A 185 2.70 -3.70 -10.17
C LYS A 185 2.99 -3.93 -8.69
N SER A 186 4.01 -4.75 -8.44
CA SER A 186 4.48 -5.09 -7.09
C SER A 186 5.96 -5.47 -7.13
N SER A 187 6.72 -5.08 -6.11
CA SER A 187 8.10 -5.54 -5.93
C SER A 187 8.19 -7.07 -5.82
N ARG A 188 7.11 -7.71 -5.33
CA ARG A 188 7.02 -9.18 -5.23
C ARG A 188 6.82 -9.89 -6.56
N ASN A 189 6.47 -9.18 -7.64
CA ASN A 189 6.38 -9.80 -8.97
C ASN A 189 7.73 -10.37 -9.44
N THR A 190 8.84 -9.87 -8.92
CA THR A 190 10.19 -10.37 -9.21
C THR A 190 10.49 -11.76 -8.64
N TYR A 191 9.67 -12.24 -7.70
CA TYR A 191 9.81 -13.58 -7.11
C TYR A 191 9.15 -14.69 -7.94
N LEU A 192 8.24 -14.31 -8.85
CA LEU A 192 7.45 -15.24 -9.63
C LEU A 192 8.29 -15.92 -10.72
N SER A 193 8.13 -17.22 -10.90
CA SER A 193 8.55 -17.88 -12.14
C SER A 193 7.73 -17.37 -13.33
N ALA A 194 8.14 -17.71 -14.54
CA ALA A 194 7.40 -17.31 -15.74
C ALA A 194 5.98 -17.88 -15.75
N GLU A 195 5.81 -19.13 -15.29
CA GLU A 195 4.52 -19.80 -15.18
C GLU A 195 3.65 -19.18 -14.09
N GLU A 196 4.22 -18.91 -12.90
CA GLU A 196 3.52 -18.25 -11.79
C GLU A 196 3.08 -16.84 -12.17
N ARG A 197 3.94 -16.11 -12.91
CA ARG A 197 3.60 -14.77 -13.40
C ARG A 197 2.44 -14.82 -14.39
N GLN A 198 2.41 -15.78 -15.29
CA GLN A 198 1.31 -15.96 -16.23
C GLN A 198 0.02 -16.36 -15.51
N ALA A 199 0.10 -17.26 -14.54
CA ALA A 199 -1.01 -17.63 -13.67
C ALA A 199 -1.55 -16.43 -12.88
N GLY A 200 -0.68 -15.54 -12.41
CA GLY A 200 -1.04 -14.33 -11.67
C GLY A 200 -1.99 -13.38 -12.39
N LEU A 201 -2.07 -13.45 -13.73
CA LEU A 201 -3.00 -12.66 -14.53
C LEU A 201 -4.47 -12.97 -14.24
N ILE A 202 -4.76 -14.14 -13.65
CA ILE A 202 -6.12 -14.51 -13.25
C ILE A 202 -6.72 -13.52 -12.24
N LEU A 203 -5.88 -12.85 -11.43
CA LEU A 203 -6.33 -11.92 -10.40
C LEU A 203 -7.04 -10.71 -11.03
N SER A 204 -6.39 -10.04 -11.97
CA SER A 204 -7.00 -8.90 -12.67
C SER A 204 -8.20 -9.30 -13.52
N LYS A 205 -8.14 -10.47 -14.17
CA LYS A 205 -9.27 -11.01 -14.97
C LYS A 205 -10.49 -11.29 -14.09
N SER A 206 -10.29 -11.89 -12.91
CA SER A 206 -11.38 -12.20 -11.98
C SER A 206 -12.04 -10.95 -11.41
N LEU A 207 -11.26 -9.91 -11.10
CA LEU A 207 -11.79 -8.62 -10.68
C LEU A 207 -12.53 -7.89 -11.80
N GLN A 208 -12.04 -7.98 -13.03
CA GLN A 208 -12.74 -7.43 -14.20
C GLN A 208 -14.08 -8.12 -14.42
N HIS A 209 -14.14 -9.45 -14.32
CA HIS A 209 -15.38 -10.20 -14.40
C HIS A 209 -16.38 -9.78 -13.31
N ALA A 210 -15.95 -9.61 -12.07
CA ALA A 210 -16.80 -9.11 -11.00
C ALA A 210 -17.34 -7.69 -11.30
N LYS A 211 -16.51 -6.82 -11.89
CA LYS A 211 -16.91 -5.48 -12.32
C LYS A 211 -17.97 -5.52 -13.42
N GLU A 212 -17.87 -6.46 -14.34
CA GLU A 212 -18.85 -6.67 -15.41
C GLU A 212 -20.20 -7.15 -14.86
N LEU A 213 -20.20 -8.13 -13.94
CA LEU A 213 -21.40 -8.57 -13.24
C LEU A 213 -22.06 -7.43 -12.46
N PHE A 214 -21.26 -6.63 -11.76
CA PHE A 214 -21.75 -5.46 -11.04
C PHE A 214 -22.35 -4.42 -12.00
N ALA A 215 -21.71 -4.16 -13.14
CA ALA A 215 -22.25 -3.27 -14.18
C ALA A 215 -23.56 -3.79 -14.80
N ALA A 216 -23.71 -5.12 -14.89
CA ALA A 216 -24.94 -5.79 -15.34
C ALA A 216 -26.07 -5.79 -14.28
N GLY A 217 -25.83 -5.22 -13.08
CA GLY A 217 -26.85 -5.05 -12.06
C GLY A 217 -26.74 -5.99 -10.85
N GLU A 218 -25.72 -6.87 -10.79
CA GLU A 218 -25.55 -7.72 -9.59
C GLU A 218 -25.15 -6.84 -8.38
N ARG A 219 -25.82 -7.02 -7.25
CA ARG A 219 -25.61 -6.28 -6.01
C ARG A 219 -25.49 -7.19 -4.78
N ASP A 220 -25.50 -8.49 -5.01
CA ASP A 220 -25.29 -9.47 -3.95
C ASP A 220 -23.79 -9.71 -3.75
N PRO A 221 -23.21 -9.35 -2.57
CA PRO A 221 -21.79 -9.51 -2.32
C PRO A 221 -21.35 -10.97 -2.35
N GLN A 222 -22.23 -11.90 -1.96
CA GLN A 222 -21.92 -13.33 -1.96
C GLN A 222 -21.80 -13.88 -3.37
N LYS A 223 -22.69 -13.46 -4.29
CA LYS A 223 -22.61 -13.86 -5.71
C LYS A 223 -21.36 -13.31 -6.40
N LEU A 224 -21.02 -12.04 -6.17
CA LEU A 224 -19.80 -11.44 -6.71
C LEU A 224 -18.54 -12.12 -6.18
N THR A 225 -18.47 -12.40 -4.88
CA THR A 225 -17.37 -13.15 -4.25
C THR A 225 -17.27 -14.56 -4.81
N ALA A 226 -18.40 -15.27 -4.94
CA ALA A 226 -18.43 -16.62 -5.48
C ALA A 226 -17.96 -16.67 -6.95
N ALA A 227 -18.42 -15.75 -7.80
CA ALA A 227 -18.01 -15.66 -9.20
C ALA A 227 -16.50 -15.37 -9.33
N THR A 228 -15.99 -14.41 -8.54
CA THR A 228 -14.56 -14.09 -8.50
C THR A 228 -13.73 -15.30 -8.07
N THR A 229 -14.15 -15.98 -7.01
CA THR A 229 -13.49 -17.19 -6.49
C THR A 229 -13.51 -18.33 -7.50
N ALA A 230 -14.64 -18.56 -8.15
CA ALA A 230 -14.77 -19.60 -9.16
C ALA A 230 -13.81 -19.36 -10.34
N MET A 231 -13.70 -18.11 -10.78
CA MET A 231 -12.77 -17.74 -11.85
C MET A 231 -11.30 -17.93 -11.45
N ILE A 232 -10.91 -17.53 -10.23
CA ILE A 232 -9.54 -17.77 -9.73
C ILE A 232 -9.21 -19.26 -9.71
N LYS A 233 -10.15 -20.10 -9.27
CA LYS A 233 -9.98 -21.57 -9.19
C LYS A 233 -9.86 -22.25 -10.56
N THR A 234 -10.09 -21.58 -11.67
CA THR A 234 -9.78 -22.14 -13.01
C THR A 234 -8.28 -22.20 -13.27
N GLU A 235 -7.47 -21.46 -12.49
CA GLU A 235 -6.01 -21.50 -12.55
C GLU A 235 -5.46 -22.46 -11.49
N PRO A 236 -4.84 -23.60 -11.89
CA PRO A 236 -4.42 -24.64 -10.95
C PRO A 236 -3.32 -24.21 -9.96
N MET A 237 -2.54 -23.18 -10.29
CA MET A 237 -1.42 -22.72 -9.46
C MET A 237 -1.85 -21.80 -8.31
N THR A 238 -3.16 -21.62 -8.08
CA THR A 238 -3.68 -20.67 -7.09
C THR A 238 -3.91 -21.33 -5.73
N ASP A 239 -3.40 -20.71 -4.67
CA ASP A 239 -3.77 -20.96 -3.27
C ASP A 239 -4.41 -19.68 -2.70
N ILE A 240 -5.75 -19.68 -2.56
CA ILE A 240 -6.53 -18.51 -2.18
C ILE A 240 -6.44 -18.31 -0.66
N ASP A 241 -5.86 -17.18 -0.23
CA ASP A 241 -5.92 -16.73 1.17
C ASP A 241 -7.30 -16.12 1.48
N TYR A 242 -7.74 -15.17 0.65
CA TYR A 242 -9.11 -14.63 0.70
C TYR A 242 -9.58 -14.05 -0.63
N VAL A 243 -10.90 -14.05 -0.82
CA VAL A 243 -11.67 -13.25 -1.78
C VAL A 243 -12.88 -12.75 -1.04
N GLU A 244 -12.94 -11.47 -0.71
CA GLU A 244 -13.96 -10.93 0.20
C GLU A 244 -14.39 -9.53 -0.22
N ILE A 245 -15.64 -9.16 0.12
CA ILE A 245 -16.19 -7.82 -0.09
C ILE A 245 -16.54 -7.20 1.26
N TYR A 246 -16.10 -5.96 1.45
CA TYR A 246 -16.40 -5.17 2.65
C TYR A 246 -16.90 -3.78 2.28
N GLN A 247 -17.84 -3.26 3.07
CA GLN A 247 -18.31 -1.88 2.95
C GLN A 247 -17.26 -0.89 3.45
N MET A 248 -16.96 0.11 2.65
CA MET A 248 -16.02 1.17 2.99
C MET A 248 -16.73 2.29 3.79
N PRO A 249 -15.99 3.09 4.60
CA PRO A 249 -14.53 3.06 4.78
C PRO A 249 -14.03 2.08 5.86
N ASP A 250 -14.91 1.63 6.76
CA ASP A 250 -14.54 0.92 8.00
C ASP A 250 -14.38 -0.60 7.81
N LEU A 251 -14.55 -1.10 6.59
CA LEU A 251 -14.50 -2.51 6.22
C LEU A 251 -15.47 -3.38 7.05
N ASN A 252 -16.69 -2.89 7.20
CA ASN A 252 -17.78 -3.66 7.79
C ASN A 252 -18.35 -4.67 6.80
N GLU A 253 -19.07 -5.67 7.30
CA GLU A 253 -19.81 -6.60 6.44
C GLU A 253 -20.78 -5.84 5.52
N CYS A 254 -20.85 -6.28 4.27
CA CYS A 254 -21.76 -5.68 3.30
C CYS A 254 -23.21 -6.09 3.56
N GLN A 255 -24.10 -5.15 3.36
CA GLN A 255 -25.54 -5.44 3.26
C GLN A 255 -25.87 -6.14 1.93
N THR A 256 -26.99 -6.83 1.87
CA THR A 256 -27.55 -7.40 0.64
C THR A 256 -28.92 -6.77 0.39
N PRO A 257 -29.10 -5.99 -0.70
CA PRO A 257 -28.11 -5.59 -1.70
C PRO A 257 -27.06 -4.60 -1.16
N MET A 258 -25.86 -4.60 -1.77
CA MET A 258 -24.79 -3.66 -1.44
C MET A 258 -25.24 -2.20 -1.63
N GLN A 259 -24.70 -1.30 -0.80
CA GLN A 259 -24.93 0.13 -0.85
C GLN A 259 -23.60 0.89 -0.73
N GLY A 260 -23.53 2.08 -1.34
CA GLY A 260 -22.35 2.95 -1.28
C GLY A 260 -21.10 2.28 -1.86
N ALA A 261 -19.95 2.64 -1.31
CA ALA A 261 -18.66 2.13 -1.75
C ALA A 261 -18.30 0.81 -1.07
N ASN A 262 -17.93 -0.21 -1.85
CA ASN A 262 -17.59 -1.54 -1.38
C ASN A 262 -16.24 -1.97 -1.97
N LEU A 263 -15.37 -2.51 -1.14
CA LEU A 263 -14.06 -3.02 -1.55
C LEU A 263 -14.15 -4.54 -1.79
N LEU A 264 -14.02 -4.97 -3.04
CA LEU A 264 -13.72 -6.36 -3.37
C LEU A 264 -12.21 -6.52 -3.38
N ALA A 265 -11.68 -7.27 -2.44
CA ALA A 265 -10.25 -7.50 -2.27
C ALA A 265 -9.95 -9.00 -2.30
N LEU A 266 -8.78 -9.33 -2.86
CA LEU A 266 -8.30 -10.68 -2.94
C LEU A 266 -6.82 -10.78 -2.56
N ALA A 267 -6.44 -11.95 -2.02
CA ALA A 267 -5.07 -12.36 -1.84
C ALA A 267 -4.92 -13.82 -2.22
N VAL A 268 -3.95 -14.11 -3.06
CA VAL A 268 -3.70 -15.44 -3.60
C VAL A 268 -2.21 -15.69 -3.63
N LYS A 269 -1.81 -16.90 -3.27
CA LYS A 269 -0.42 -17.35 -3.38
C LYS A 269 -0.24 -18.10 -4.70
N PHE A 270 0.93 -17.87 -5.30
CA PHE A 270 1.49 -18.58 -6.43
C PHE A 270 2.83 -19.13 -5.95
N GLY A 271 2.90 -20.43 -5.67
CA GLY A 271 4.02 -20.98 -4.94
C GLY A 271 4.20 -20.29 -3.57
N ALA A 272 5.38 -19.74 -3.31
CA ALA A 272 5.69 -18.99 -2.09
C ALA A 272 5.23 -17.51 -2.14
N THR A 273 4.92 -16.99 -3.33
CA THR A 273 4.66 -15.56 -3.53
C THR A 273 3.18 -15.23 -3.34
N ARG A 274 2.87 -14.37 -2.35
CA ARG A 274 1.53 -13.87 -2.09
C ARG A 274 1.30 -12.56 -2.82
N LEU A 275 0.34 -12.53 -3.73
CA LEU A 275 -0.11 -11.34 -4.46
C LEU A 275 -1.46 -10.87 -3.93
N ILE A 276 -1.67 -9.55 -3.98
CA ILE A 276 -2.95 -8.91 -3.65
C ILE A 276 -3.41 -8.02 -4.79
N ASP A 277 -4.72 -7.93 -4.96
CA ASP A 277 -5.36 -6.99 -5.87
C ASP A 277 -6.74 -6.61 -5.35
N ASN A 278 -7.34 -5.56 -5.90
CA ASN A 278 -8.67 -5.12 -5.49
C ASN A 278 -9.35 -4.21 -6.52
N ILE A 279 -10.66 -4.06 -6.35
CA ILE A 279 -11.46 -3.02 -6.99
C ILE A 279 -12.44 -2.41 -5.98
N VAL A 280 -12.85 -1.17 -6.24
CA VAL A 280 -13.95 -0.52 -5.52
C VAL A 280 -15.21 -0.58 -6.41
N LEU A 281 -16.29 -1.10 -5.85
CA LEU A 281 -17.62 -1.17 -6.46
C LEU A 281 -18.51 -0.14 -5.77
N GLU A 282 -18.94 0.88 -6.50
CA GLU A 282 -19.72 1.98 -5.94
C GLU A 282 -21.15 1.95 -6.43
N VAL A 283 -22.09 1.73 -5.51
CA VAL A 283 -23.53 1.83 -5.75
C VAL A 283 -23.90 3.30 -5.59
N LYS A 284 -24.34 3.90 -6.69
CA LYS A 284 -24.82 5.30 -6.74
C LYS A 284 -26.25 5.40 -6.23
#